data_1aa10f8ea26d6a067dff3e304676144c
#
_entry.id   1aa10f8ea26d6a067dff3e304676144c
#
_cell.length_a   1.000
_cell.length_b   1.000
_cell.length_c   1.000
_cell.angle_alpha   90.00
_cell.angle_beta   90.00
_cell.angle_gamma   90.00
#
_symmetry.space_group_name_H-M   'P 1'
#
loop_
_entity.id
_entity.type
_entity.pdbx_description
1 polymer ?
#
loop_
_entity_poly.entity_id
_entity_poly.type
_entity_poly.pdbx_seq_one_letter_code
_entity_poly.pdbx_strand_id
1 'polypeptide(L)'
;MKRIFLSIFLAALPLGAFAQDVNFLKVDSEIRVDHVSDQGFSGNSLNLAISGHLSPDLSFHFKHRFNKGNVVRRNFDATDWIYLTLQADESWSFSAGKLVVALGGFEYNSAPVDTYFSSLFWSEMPCYKFGVSTTYALPEHKDLFTFQVCNSPYGQQDNTYAYNLLMENNHSGYNGKHSVSLMEYEPQKFIGLVAIGNEFRFGTNTLQTDATFRYATAHSDLLNDYSLVGKFVHDFNDTVSVFAKSGYDYNSSGSTADSVIGMDTDLWFAGCGVEYYPIPRNRNVRIHTALYHRRGDIGIYSGGTQYITQLRQTIINIGLTWKINFLDI
;
A
#
# COMPACT_ATOMS: atom_id res chain seq x y z
N MET A 1 -25.07 -17.98 5.76
CA MET A 1 -25.47 -16.60 5.46
C MET A 1 -26.05 -15.86 6.67
N LYS A 2 -27.06 -16.37 7.38
CA LYS A 2 -27.66 -15.67 8.55
C LYS A 2 -26.68 -15.35 9.71
N ARG A 3 -25.63 -16.17 9.92
CA ARG A 3 -24.67 -15.96 11.03
C ARG A 3 -23.60 -14.88 10.72
N ILE A 4 -23.30 -14.62 9.45
CA ILE A 4 -22.36 -13.57 9.04
C ILE A 4 -23.00 -12.18 9.21
N PHE A 5 -24.27 -12.05 8.84
CA PHE A 5 -25.04 -10.83 9.08
C PHE A 5 -25.18 -10.50 10.58
N LEU A 6 -25.35 -11.51 11.42
CA LEU A 6 -25.45 -11.33 12.86
C LEU A 6 -24.12 -10.87 13.50
N SER A 7 -22.98 -11.35 12.98
CA SER A 7 -21.65 -10.93 13.48
C SER A 7 -21.30 -9.50 13.10
N ILE A 8 -21.70 -9.02 11.92
CA ILE A 8 -21.56 -7.62 11.50
C ILE A 8 -22.50 -6.73 12.34
N PHE A 9 -23.71 -7.19 12.63
CA PHE A 9 -24.66 -6.45 13.46
C PHE A 9 -24.23 -6.39 14.93
N LEU A 10 -23.62 -7.46 15.48
CA LEU A 10 -23.07 -7.44 16.85
C LEU A 10 -21.83 -6.55 16.99
N ALA A 11 -21.00 -6.40 15.95
CA ALA A 11 -19.88 -5.46 15.95
C ALA A 11 -20.34 -4.00 15.85
N ALA A 12 -21.52 -3.74 15.30
CA ALA A 12 -22.12 -2.41 15.22
C ALA A 12 -22.86 -1.98 16.48
N LEU A 13 -23.29 -2.93 17.34
CA LEU A 13 -24.02 -2.65 18.58
C LEU A 13 -23.24 -1.79 19.61
N PRO A 14 -21.91 -1.98 19.83
CA PRO A 14 -21.17 -1.08 20.70
C PRO A 14 -20.92 0.29 20.07
N LEU A 15 -20.89 0.42 18.75
CA LEU A 15 -20.77 1.71 18.05
C LEU A 15 -22.02 2.59 18.25
N GLY A 16 -23.20 1.97 18.34
CA GLY A 16 -24.46 2.68 18.63
C GLY A 16 -24.54 3.26 20.04
N ALA A 17 -23.86 2.64 21.03
CA ALA A 17 -23.81 3.15 22.41
C ALA A 17 -22.84 4.33 22.58
N PHE A 18 -21.85 4.49 21.69
CA PHE A 18 -20.92 5.62 21.63
C PHE A 18 -21.35 6.68 20.60
N ALA A 19 -22.40 6.41 19.82
CA ALA A 19 -22.82 7.28 18.71
C ALA A 19 -23.42 8.65 19.15
N GLN A 20 -23.58 8.91 20.44
CA GLN A 20 -24.05 10.20 20.91
C GLN A 20 -23.01 11.33 20.75
N ASP A 21 -21.70 10.98 20.57
CA ASP A 21 -20.60 11.97 20.46
C ASP A 21 -19.80 11.82 19.15
N VAL A 22 -20.22 10.96 18.20
CA VAL A 22 -19.52 10.83 16.90
C VAL A 22 -19.96 11.96 15.98
N ASN A 23 -19.09 12.96 15.78
CA ASN A 23 -19.34 14.10 14.92
C ASN A 23 -19.24 13.81 13.42
N PHE A 24 -18.64 12.67 13.06
CA PHE A 24 -18.48 12.22 11.69
C PHE A 24 -18.30 10.69 11.67
N LEU A 25 -19.02 10.01 10.78
CA LEU A 25 -18.87 8.59 10.55
C LEU A 25 -18.94 8.28 9.06
N LYS A 26 -17.91 7.64 8.54
CA LYS A 26 -17.82 7.20 7.17
C LYS A 26 -17.65 5.69 7.07
N VAL A 27 -18.44 5.05 6.20
CA VAL A 27 -18.38 3.59 5.95
C VAL A 27 -18.28 3.36 4.44
N ASP A 28 -17.15 2.86 4.01
CA ASP A 28 -16.82 2.58 2.61
C ASP A 28 -16.52 1.10 2.38
N SER A 29 -16.75 0.62 1.17
CA SER A 29 -16.30 -0.68 0.70
C SER A 29 -15.73 -0.57 -0.70
N GLU A 30 -14.70 -1.37 -0.98
CA GLU A 30 -14.11 -1.49 -2.32
C GLU A 30 -14.15 -2.95 -2.74
N ILE A 31 -14.69 -3.18 -3.94
CA ILE A 31 -14.82 -4.50 -4.54
C ILE A 31 -14.12 -4.48 -5.89
N ARG A 32 -13.28 -5.50 -6.16
CA ARG A 32 -12.69 -5.72 -7.47
C ARG A 32 -12.79 -7.18 -7.86
N VAL A 33 -13.32 -7.42 -9.07
CA VAL A 33 -13.43 -8.73 -9.70
C VAL A 33 -12.70 -8.68 -11.03
N ASP A 34 -11.81 -9.61 -11.27
CA ASP A 34 -10.98 -9.68 -12.47
C ASP A 34 -11.13 -11.03 -13.18
N HIS A 35 -10.93 -11.00 -14.49
CA HIS A 35 -10.53 -12.16 -15.29
C HIS A 35 -9.08 -11.99 -15.69
N VAL A 36 -8.22 -12.90 -15.26
CA VAL A 36 -6.80 -12.92 -15.58
C VAL A 36 -6.54 -14.09 -16.52
N SER A 37 -5.81 -13.86 -17.62
CA SER A 37 -5.70 -14.80 -18.74
C SER A 37 -5.15 -16.18 -18.37
N ASP A 38 -4.37 -16.28 -17.28
CA ASP A 38 -3.77 -17.52 -16.78
C ASP A 38 -4.47 -18.10 -15.53
N GLN A 39 -5.43 -17.37 -14.93
CA GLN A 39 -6.07 -17.74 -13.66
C GLN A 39 -7.61 -17.82 -13.76
N GLY A 40 -8.23 -17.22 -14.79
CA GLY A 40 -9.67 -17.13 -14.94
C GLY A 40 -10.30 -16.01 -14.08
N PHE A 41 -11.56 -16.18 -13.69
CA PHE A 41 -12.29 -15.20 -12.87
C PHE A 41 -11.93 -15.32 -11.39
N SER A 42 -11.65 -14.18 -10.75
CA SER A 42 -11.33 -14.11 -9.33
C SER A 42 -11.81 -12.82 -8.68
N GLY A 43 -12.11 -12.87 -7.38
CA GLY A 43 -12.36 -11.69 -6.54
C GLY A 43 -11.03 -11.21 -5.96
N ASN A 44 -10.49 -10.11 -6.47
CA ASN A 44 -9.17 -9.61 -6.06
C ASN A 44 -9.21 -8.66 -4.88
N SER A 45 -10.31 -7.96 -4.66
CA SER A 45 -10.48 -7.08 -3.50
C SER A 45 -11.92 -7.13 -3.00
N LEU A 46 -12.05 -7.27 -1.70
CA LEU A 46 -13.28 -7.05 -0.95
C LEU A 46 -12.91 -6.54 0.43
N ASN A 47 -13.15 -5.26 0.69
CA ASN A 47 -12.81 -4.65 1.98
C ASN A 47 -13.97 -3.81 2.52
N LEU A 48 -13.90 -3.52 3.81
CA LEU A 48 -14.72 -2.56 4.52
C LEU A 48 -13.80 -1.60 5.25
N ALA A 49 -14.02 -0.32 5.07
CA ALA A 49 -13.36 0.74 5.81
C ALA A 49 -14.38 1.53 6.63
N ILE A 50 -14.02 1.82 7.87
CA ILE A 50 -14.83 2.65 8.78
C ILE A 50 -13.89 3.69 9.38
N SER A 51 -14.28 4.94 9.34
CA SER A 51 -13.54 6.04 9.97
C SER A 51 -14.51 7.06 10.57
N GLY A 52 -14.05 7.77 11.60
CA GLY A 52 -14.87 8.77 12.25
C GLY A 52 -14.14 9.51 13.35
N HIS A 53 -14.83 10.48 13.98
CA HIS A 53 -14.34 11.24 15.12
C HIS A 53 -15.06 10.82 16.39
N LEU A 54 -14.29 10.44 17.43
CA LEU A 54 -14.78 10.18 18.77
C LEU A 54 -14.89 11.49 19.58
N SER A 55 -14.07 12.50 19.23
CA SER A 55 -14.13 13.88 19.70
C SER A 55 -13.55 14.79 18.61
N PRO A 56 -13.60 16.14 18.73
CA PRO A 56 -12.98 17.03 17.75
C PRO A 56 -11.52 16.73 17.47
N ASP A 57 -10.77 16.24 18.47
CA ASP A 57 -9.33 16.01 18.39
C ASP A 57 -8.97 14.51 18.26
N LEU A 58 -9.93 13.59 18.42
CA LEU A 58 -9.68 12.14 18.41
C LEU A 58 -10.46 11.47 17.30
N SER A 59 -9.75 10.92 16.32
CA SER A 59 -10.32 10.11 15.24
C SER A 59 -9.92 8.63 15.33
N PHE A 60 -10.73 7.79 14.71
CA PHE A 60 -10.44 6.36 14.56
C PHE A 60 -10.51 5.94 13.11
N HIS A 61 -9.73 4.91 12.77
CA HIS A 61 -9.66 4.35 11.43
C HIS A 61 -9.59 2.82 11.52
N PHE A 62 -10.39 2.17 10.68
CA PHE A 62 -10.44 0.71 10.56
C PHE A 62 -10.57 0.33 9.10
N LYS A 63 -9.80 -0.67 8.62
CA LYS A 63 -10.00 -1.33 7.32
C LYS A 63 -9.71 -2.80 7.42
N HIS A 64 -10.66 -3.61 6.95
CA HIS A 64 -10.57 -5.05 6.95
C HIS A 64 -10.78 -5.62 5.56
N ARG A 65 -9.97 -6.60 5.15
CA ARG A 65 -10.09 -7.34 3.88
C ARG A 65 -10.72 -8.69 4.08
N PHE A 66 -11.87 -8.93 3.45
CA PHE A 66 -12.57 -10.20 3.50
C PHE A 66 -12.04 -11.24 2.52
N ASN A 67 -11.26 -10.84 1.52
CA ASN A 67 -10.66 -11.73 0.52
C ASN A 67 -9.31 -12.33 0.95
N LYS A 68 -8.76 -11.96 2.09
CA LYS A 68 -7.61 -12.64 2.67
C LYS A 68 -8.04 -13.95 3.34
N GLY A 69 -7.41 -15.06 2.95
CA GLY A 69 -7.76 -16.39 3.44
C GLY A 69 -7.54 -16.58 4.96
N ASN A 70 -8.31 -17.48 5.57
CA ASN A 70 -8.24 -17.88 6.99
C ASN A 70 -8.51 -16.76 8.02
N VAL A 71 -9.45 -15.90 7.73
CA VAL A 71 -9.94 -14.80 8.59
C VAL A 71 -10.30 -15.27 10.01
N VAL A 72 -10.73 -16.52 10.18
CA VAL A 72 -11.22 -17.03 11.48
C VAL A 72 -10.12 -17.22 12.53
N ARG A 73 -8.87 -17.48 12.10
CA ARG A 73 -7.75 -17.76 13.04
C ARG A 73 -6.80 -16.58 13.25
N ARG A 74 -6.76 -15.62 12.31
CA ARG A 74 -5.85 -14.46 12.33
C ARG A 74 -6.55 -13.19 11.82
N ASN A 75 -7.55 -12.74 12.57
CA ASN A 75 -8.34 -11.55 12.19
C ASN A 75 -7.47 -10.32 11.95
N PHE A 76 -6.39 -10.14 12.74
CA PHE A 76 -5.49 -9.01 12.55
C PHE A 76 -4.67 -9.08 11.26
N ASP A 77 -4.42 -10.26 10.68
CA ASP A 77 -3.70 -10.36 9.40
C ASP A 77 -4.55 -9.86 8.23
N ALA A 78 -5.88 -10.04 8.33
CA ALA A 78 -6.84 -9.53 7.35
C ALA A 78 -7.25 -8.07 7.62
N THR A 79 -6.95 -7.54 8.80
CA THR A 79 -7.15 -6.12 9.12
C THR A 79 -5.94 -5.34 8.60
N ASP A 80 -6.14 -4.47 7.62
CA ASP A 80 -5.08 -3.63 7.08
C ASP A 80 -4.64 -2.61 8.13
N TRP A 81 -5.60 -1.84 8.66
CA TRP A 81 -5.31 -0.92 9.75
C TRP A 81 -6.45 -0.87 10.77
N ILE A 82 -6.09 -0.60 11.99
CA ILE A 82 -6.94 -0.24 13.11
C ILE A 82 -6.13 0.65 14.06
N TYR A 83 -6.42 1.95 14.06
CA TYR A 83 -5.67 2.90 14.85
C TYR A 83 -6.51 4.11 15.25
N LEU A 84 -6.03 4.80 16.28
CA LEU A 84 -6.52 6.10 16.74
C LEU A 84 -5.51 7.18 16.35
N THR A 85 -6.02 8.38 16.06
CA THR A 85 -5.20 9.58 15.86
C THR A 85 -5.70 10.69 16.76
N LEU A 86 -4.79 11.22 17.58
CA LEU A 86 -5.00 12.42 18.40
C LEU A 86 -4.38 13.62 17.70
N GLN A 87 -5.16 14.62 17.37
CA GLN A 87 -4.71 15.94 16.95
C GLN A 87 -4.41 16.78 18.19
N ALA A 88 -3.13 17.02 18.49
CA ALA A 88 -2.74 17.76 19.68
C ALA A 88 -2.88 19.27 19.50
N ASP A 89 -2.58 19.74 18.28
CA ASP A 89 -2.76 21.13 17.84
C ASP A 89 -2.83 21.19 16.30
N GLU A 90 -2.79 22.37 15.71
CA GLU A 90 -2.87 22.56 14.26
C GLU A 90 -1.72 21.90 13.49
N SER A 91 -0.57 21.67 14.12
CA SER A 91 0.64 21.13 13.51
C SER A 91 0.95 19.68 13.89
N TRP A 92 0.60 19.24 15.10
CA TRP A 92 1.02 17.95 15.63
C TRP A 92 -0.13 16.97 15.76
N SER A 93 0.07 15.78 15.22
CA SER A 93 -0.79 14.62 15.45
C SER A 93 -0.01 13.39 15.88
N PHE A 94 -0.66 12.51 16.66
CA PHE A 94 -0.12 11.27 17.17
C PHE A 94 -1.04 10.11 16.83
N SER A 95 -0.51 9.05 16.25
CA SER A 95 -1.31 7.86 15.92
C SER A 95 -0.75 6.63 16.61
N ALA A 96 -1.64 5.71 17.02
CA ALA A 96 -1.26 4.45 17.65
C ALA A 96 -2.22 3.32 17.24
N GLY A 97 -1.66 2.14 16.98
CA GLY A 97 -2.41 0.95 16.57
C GLY A 97 -1.71 0.17 15.46
N LYS A 98 -2.47 -0.53 14.63
CA LYS A 98 -1.95 -1.12 13.40
C LYS A 98 -2.04 -0.07 12.30
N LEU A 99 -0.89 0.40 11.85
CA LEU A 99 -0.73 1.53 10.92
C LEU A 99 -0.14 1.05 9.59
N VAL A 100 -0.27 1.89 8.56
CA VAL A 100 0.58 1.78 7.37
C VAL A 100 2.02 2.08 7.78
N VAL A 101 2.96 1.25 7.35
CA VAL A 101 4.39 1.52 7.55
C VAL A 101 4.75 2.78 6.75
N ALA A 102 5.33 3.78 7.42
CA ALA A 102 5.57 5.11 6.87
C ALA A 102 6.74 5.09 5.86
N LEU A 103 6.48 4.60 4.65
CA LEU A 103 7.41 4.53 3.54
C LEU A 103 6.99 5.46 2.41
N GLY A 104 8.00 6.01 1.73
CA GLY A 104 7.82 6.79 0.51
C GLY A 104 7.42 5.93 -0.68
N GLY A 105 7.19 6.59 -1.82
CA GLY A 105 6.79 5.95 -3.07
C GLY A 105 5.27 6.00 -3.31
N PHE A 106 4.89 6.24 -4.54
CA PHE A 106 3.49 6.25 -4.97
C PHE A 106 2.97 4.84 -5.23
N GLU A 107 3.80 3.95 -5.78
CA GLU A 107 3.41 2.55 -5.95
C GLU A 107 3.15 1.89 -4.59
N TYR A 108 4.07 2.06 -3.62
CA TYR A 108 3.91 1.48 -2.29
C TYR A 108 2.61 1.92 -1.60
N ASN A 109 2.23 3.19 -1.77
CA ASN A 109 1.02 3.76 -1.21
C ASN A 109 -0.25 3.55 -2.07
N SER A 110 -0.13 2.83 -3.21
CA SER A 110 -1.28 2.53 -4.06
C SER A 110 -2.18 1.48 -3.44
N ALA A 111 -3.50 1.71 -3.49
CA ALA A 111 -4.47 0.72 -3.02
C ALA A 111 -4.45 -0.54 -3.90
N PRO A 112 -4.59 -1.75 -3.32
CA PRO A 112 -4.65 -2.99 -4.10
C PRO A 112 -5.74 -2.98 -5.18
N VAL A 113 -6.86 -2.33 -4.91
CA VAL A 113 -7.97 -2.18 -5.86
C VAL A 113 -7.59 -1.38 -7.11
N ASP A 114 -6.59 -0.51 -7.03
CA ASP A 114 -6.11 0.36 -8.11
C ASP A 114 -4.81 -0.14 -8.77
N THR A 115 -4.29 -1.31 -8.32
CA THR A 115 -3.03 -1.88 -8.82
C THR A 115 -3.31 -3.15 -9.62
N TYR A 116 -3.05 -3.13 -10.93
CA TYR A 116 -3.28 -4.28 -11.83
C TYR A 116 -2.05 -5.15 -11.94
N PHE A 117 -0.86 -4.57 -11.88
CA PHE A 117 0.44 -5.22 -11.79
C PHE A 117 1.43 -4.30 -11.08
N SER A 118 2.46 -4.88 -10.49
CA SER A 118 3.35 -4.17 -9.57
C SER A 118 4.76 -4.74 -9.56
N SER A 119 5.68 -3.99 -8.95
CA SER A 119 6.98 -4.48 -8.51
C SER A 119 6.83 -5.59 -7.46
N LEU A 120 7.89 -6.37 -7.27
CA LEU A 120 7.99 -7.30 -6.15
C LEU A 120 7.96 -6.56 -4.83
N PHE A 121 8.59 -5.38 -4.76
CA PHE A 121 8.56 -4.56 -3.55
C PHE A 121 7.14 -4.27 -3.08
N TRP A 122 6.24 -3.88 -3.99
CA TRP A 122 4.84 -3.64 -3.64
C TRP A 122 4.10 -4.91 -3.22
N SER A 123 4.35 -6.03 -3.91
CA SER A 123 3.59 -7.27 -3.68
C SER A 123 4.02 -7.99 -2.40
N GLU A 124 5.32 -7.91 -2.06
CA GLU A 124 5.91 -8.70 -0.97
C GLU A 124 6.12 -7.89 0.31
N MET A 125 6.26 -6.55 0.23
CA MET A 125 6.49 -5.71 1.40
C MET A 125 5.27 -5.67 2.32
N PRO A 126 5.35 -6.11 3.59
CA PRO A 126 4.25 -6.03 4.53
C PRO A 126 3.92 -4.58 4.90
N CYS A 127 2.79 -4.07 4.36
CA CYS A 127 2.44 -2.65 4.46
C CYS A 127 1.90 -2.22 5.84
N TYR A 128 1.44 -3.14 6.68
CA TYR A 128 0.68 -2.78 7.90
C TYR A 128 1.28 -3.45 9.12
N LYS A 129 1.73 -2.64 10.08
CA LYS A 129 2.38 -3.10 11.32
C LYS A 129 1.85 -2.34 12.53
N PHE A 130 1.86 -2.98 13.71
CA PHE A 130 1.57 -2.31 14.97
C PHE A 130 2.69 -1.35 15.33
N GLY A 131 2.32 -0.16 15.78
CA GLY A 131 3.28 0.88 16.14
C GLY A 131 2.63 2.19 16.56
N VAL A 132 3.47 3.20 16.66
CA VAL A 132 3.11 4.57 16.96
C VAL A 132 3.77 5.51 15.96
N SER A 133 3.11 6.61 15.65
CA SER A 133 3.70 7.66 14.81
C SER A 133 3.34 9.05 15.33
N THR A 134 4.20 10.00 15.04
CA THR A 134 3.94 11.42 15.19
C THR A 134 4.11 12.09 13.85
N THR A 135 3.18 12.98 13.49
CA THR A 135 3.25 13.75 12.26
C THR A 135 3.26 15.23 12.60
N TYR A 136 4.20 15.94 11.99
CA TYR A 136 4.30 17.39 12.04
C TYR A 136 3.92 17.97 10.67
N ALA A 137 2.91 18.84 10.65
CA ALA A 137 2.48 19.58 9.48
C ALA A 137 3.11 20.98 9.49
N LEU A 138 3.81 21.34 8.41
CA LEU A 138 4.28 22.71 8.20
C LEU A 138 3.11 23.67 7.97
N PRO A 139 3.32 24.98 8.13
CA PRO A 139 2.31 25.98 7.83
C PRO A 139 1.66 25.74 6.46
N GLU A 140 0.34 25.95 6.38
CA GLU A 140 -0.51 25.64 5.23
C GLU A 140 -0.73 24.13 5.00
N HIS A 141 -0.23 23.23 5.86
CA HIS A 141 -0.39 21.77 5.83
C HIS A 141 -0.01 21.10 4.50
N LYS A 142 0.91 21.72 3.72
CA LYS A 142 1.35 21.21 2.42
C LYS A 142 2.46 20.18 2.53
N ASP A 143 3.31 20.35 3.55
CA ASP A 143 4.43 19.44 3.81
C ASP A 143 4.24 18.77 5.16
N LEU A 144 4.36 17.46 5.19
CA LEU A 144 4.18 16.62 6.37
C LEU A 144 5.47 15.86 6.65
N PHE A 145 5.86 15.78 7.91
CA PHE A 145 6.97 14.97 8.39
C PHE A 145 6.42 13.96 9.40
N THR A 146 6.50 12.68 9.07
CA THR A 146 6.06 11.61 9.96
C THR A 146 7.25 10.82 10.45
N PHE A 147 7.41 10.75 11.77
CA PHE A 147 8.28 9.78 12.43
C PHE A 147 7.43 8.63 12.98
N GLN A 148 7.84 7.41 12.70
CA GLN A 148 7.12 6.20 13.12
C GLN A 148 8.07 5.17 13.71
N VAL A 149 7.64 4.53 14.80
CA VAL A 149 8.23 3.30 15.34
C VAL A 149 7.17 2.21 15.27
N CYS A 150 7.47 1.11 14.59
CA CYS A 150 6.55 -0.01 14.45
C CYS A 150 7.29 -1.36 14.47
N ASN A 151 6.54 -2.46 14.53
CA ASN A 151 7.13 -3.77 14.32
C ASN A 151 7.75 -3.85 12.93
N SER A 152 8.92 -4.45 12.81
CA SER A 152 9.65 -4.48 11.54
C SER A 152 8.91 -5.30 10.47
N PRO A 153 8.76 -4.78 9.24
CA PRO A 153 8.29 -5.56 8.09
C PRO A 153 9.22 -6.72 7.71
N TYR A 154 10.53 -6.53 7.91
CA TYR A 154 11.55 -7.54 7.61
C TYR A 154 11.77 -8.54 8.75
N GLY A 155 11.31 -8.24 9.96
CA GLY A 155 11.53 -9.07 11.13
C GLY A 155 10.78 -10.40 11.04
N GLN A 156 11.53 -11.49 11.19
CA GLN A 156 10.98 -12.85 11.28
C GLN A 156 10.70 -13.26 12.74
N GLN A 157 11.18 -12.48 13.70
CA GLN A 157 11.06 -12.72 15.14
C GLN A 157 10.21 -11.63 15.78
N ASP A 158 9.55 -11.98 16.89
CA ASP A 158 8.96 -10.99 17.78
C ASP A 158 10.09 -10.10 18.37
N ASN A 159 9.76 -8.84 18.69
CA ASN A 159 10.68 -7.84 19.21
C ASN A 159 11.72 -7.28 18.21
N THR A 160 11.41 -7.25 16.93
CA THR A 160 12.14 -6.48 15.93
C THR A 160 11.35 -5.23 15.54
N TYR A 161 12.05 -4.10 15.39
CA TYR A 161 11.42 -2.79 15.16
C TYR A 161 11.89 -2.12 13.88
N ALA A 162 11.05 -1.26 13.36
CA ALA A 162 11.38 -0.35 12.28
C ALA A 162 11.22 1.10 12.74
N TYR A 163 12.16 1.94 12.31
CA TYR A 163 12.20 3.38 12.55
C TYR A 163 12.12 4.06 11.21
N ASN A 164 11.04 4.80 10.98
CA ASN A 164 10.74 5.40 9.69
C ASN A 164 10.64 6.92 9.83
N LEU A 165 11.24 7.64 8.88
CA LEU A 165 11.04 9.06 8.69
C LEU A 165 10.49 9.26 7.28
N LEU A 166 9.25 9.74 7.16
CA LEU A 166 8.56 10.02 5.91
C LEU A 166 8.33 11.52 5.78
N MET A 167 8.65 12.06 4.61
CA MET A 167 8.33 13.42 4.18
C MET A 167 7.35 13.34 3.01
N GLU A 168 6.22 14.03 3.15
CA GLU A 168 5.22 14.18 2.10
C GLU A 168 5.09 15.65 1.71
N ASN A 169 5.19 15.93 0.42
CA ASN A 169 4.99 17.25 -0.16
C ASN A 169 3.72 17.24 -1.00
N ASN A 170 2.91 18.30 -0.89
CA ASN A 170 1.67 18.43 -1.66
C ASN A 170 1.56 19.85 -2.23
N HIS A 171 2.18 20.07 -3.38
CA HIS A 171 2.20 21.35 -4.06
C HIS A 171 1.43 21.27 -5.39
N SER A 172 1.05 22.43 -5.93
CA SER A 172 0.40 22.49 -7.23
C SER A 172 1.29 21.89 -8.33
N GLY A 173 0.80 20.80 -8.95
CA GLY A 173 1.51 20.11 -10.02
C GLY A 173 2.62 19.15 -9.56
N TYR A 174 2.96 19.10 -8.28
CA TYR A 174 3.97 18.20 -7.75
C TYR A 174 3.58 17.64 -6.38
N ASN A 175 3.67 16.32 -6.23
CA ASN A 175 3.63 15.65 -4.94
C ASN A 175 4.89 14.82 -4.74
N GLY A 176 5.44 14.82 -3.54
CA GLY A 176 6.59 14.02 -3.15
C GLY A 176 6.24 13.08 -1.99
N LYS A 177 6.80 11.87 -2.00
CA LYS A 177 6.74 10.92 -0.88
C LYS A 177 8.12 10.30 -0.71
N HIS A 178 8.91 10.83 0.22
CA HIS A 178 10.29 10.45 0.44
C HIS A 178 10.47 9.89 1.83
N SER A 179 11.21 8.78 1.98
CA SER A 179 11.48 8.22 3.30
C SER A 179 12.88 7.67 3.46
N VAL A 180 13.33 7.68 4.70
CA VAL A 180 14.51 6.95 5.17
C VAL A 180 14.06 6.08 6.33
N SER A 181 14.44 4.80 6.30
CA SER A 181 14.04 3.82 7.29
C SER A 181 15.20 2.94 7.72
N LEU A 182 15.18 2.53 8.99
CA LEU A 182 16.04 1.49 9.55
C LEU A 182 15.12 0.40 10.08
N MET A 183 15.22 -0.80 9.51
CA MET A 183 14.31 -1.91 9.81
C MET A 183 15.11 -3.12 10.26
N GLU A 184 14.85 -3.61 11.47
CA GLU A 184 15.50 -4.82 11.95
C GLU A 184 15.00 -6.04 11.16
N TYR A 185 15.91 -6.83 10.61
CA TYR A 185 15.61 -8.17 10.09
C TYR A 185 15.94 -9.27 11.11
N GLU A 186 16.89 -8.99 12.03
CA GLU A 186 17.18 -9.70 13.26
C GLU A 186 17.46 -8.67 14.36
N PRO A 187 17.36 -9.03 15.66
CA PRO A 187 17.66 -8.09 16.74
C PRO A 187 19.01 -7.40 16.55
N GLN A 188 19.01 -6.06 16.51
CA GLN A 188 20.20 -5.19 16.33
C GLN A 188 20.87 -5.31 14.93
N LYS A 189 20.27 -6.03 13.99
CA LYS A 189 20.72 -6.06 12.59
C LYS A 189 19.70 -5.38 11.68
N PHE A 190 20.15 -4.38 10.96
CA PHE A 190 19.27 -3.50 10.21
C PHE A 190 19.46 -3.65 8.71
N ILE A 191 18.34 -3.55 8.01
CA ILE A 191 18.29 -3.13 6.61
C ILE A 191 17.92 -1.65 6.57
N GLY A 192 18.76 -0.84 5.93
CA GLY A 192 18.46 0.53 5.62
C GLY A 192 17.63 0.59 4.34
N LEU A 193 16.63 1.46 4.31
CA LEU A 193 15.77 1.65 3.16
C LEU A 193 15.62 3.14 2.88
N VAL A 194 15.85 3.54 1.61
CA VAL A 194 15.58 4.88 1.11
C VAL A 194 14.56 4.76 0.00
N ALA A 195 13.43 5.45 0.12
CA ALA A 195 12.41 5.50 -0.92
C ALA A 195 12.21 6.95 -1.38
N ILE A 196 12.17 7.14 -2.70
CA ILE A 196 11.99 8.43 -3.36
C ILE A 196 10.81 8.28 -4.32
N GLY A 197 9.69 8.91 -4.00
CA GLY A 197 8.50 8.94 -4.86
C GLY A 197 8.20 10.36 -5.32
N ASN A 198 7.97 10.53 -6.63
CA ASN A 198 7.59 11.80 -7.21
C ASN A 198 6.34 11.62 -8.08
N GLU A 199 5.42 12.55 -7.98
CA GLU A 199 4.26 12.65 -8.86
C GLU A 199 4.20 14.06 -9.46
N PHE A 200 4.20 14.12 -10.77
CA PHE A 200 4.07 15.35 -11.55
C PHE A 200 2.71 15.35 -12.26
N ARG A 201 1.95 16.44 -12.07
CA ARG A 201 0.65 16.66 -12.73
C ARG A 201 0.75 17.84 -13.69
N PHE A 202 0.45 17.61 -14.95
CA PHE A 202 0.48 18.63 -16.01
C PHE A 202 -0.67 18.42 -17.00
N GLY A 203 -1.66 19.33 -16.90
CA GLY A 203 -2.91 19.20 -17.63
C GLY A 203 -3.66 17.94 -17.25
N THR A 204 -3.95 17.09 -18.24
CA THR A 204 -4.62 15.80 -18.10
C THR A 204 -3.65 14.63 -17.87
N ASN A 205 -2.36 14.93 -17.66
CA ASN A 205 -1.33 13.92 -17.51
C ASN A 205 -0.84 13.85 -16.07
N THR A 206 -0.52 12.62 -15.63
CA THR A 206 0.16 12.36 -14.36
C THR A 206 1.35 11.43 -14.63
N LEU A 207 2.53 11.81 -14.16
CA LEU A 207 3.73 10.98 -14.17
C LEU A 207 4.15 10.68 -12.74
N GLN A 208 4.21 9.40 -12.38
CA GLN A 208 4.75 8.93 -11.11
C GLN A 208 6.09 8.22 -11.35
N THR A 209 7.05 8.47 -10.48
CA THR A 209 8.35 7.78 -10.49
C THR A 209 8.71 7.41 -9.07
N ASP A 210 9.06 6.14 -8.86
CA ASP A 210 9.50 5.62 -7.57
C ASP A 210 10.85 4.96 -7.71
N ALA A 211 11.73 5.21 -6.73
CA ALA A 211 12.98 4.51 -6.54
C ALA A 211 13.11 4.10 -5.07
N THR A 212 13.34 2.82 -4.83
CA THR A 212 13.54 2.28 -3.48
C THR A 212 14.86 1.54 -3.46
N PHE A 213 15.76 1.94 -2.56
CA PHE A 213 17.07 1.35 -2.36
C PHE A 213 17.13 0.71 -0.97
N ARG A 214 17.72 -0.48 -0.90
CA ARG A 214 17.86 -1.25 0.33
C ARG A 214 19.31 -1.67 0.53
N TYR A 215 19.77 -1.69 1.77
CA TYR A 215 21.10 -2.17 2.10
C TYR A 215 21.12 -2.76 3.50
N ALA A 216 21.74 -3.90 3.65
CA ALA A 216 22.04 -4.47 4.96
C ALA A 216 23.40 -3.97 5.45
N THR A 217 23.53 -3.76 6.76
CA THR A 217 24.72 -3.16 7.40
C THR A 217 26.05 -3.88 7.08
N ALA A 218 25.98 -5.15 6.67
CA ALA A 218 27.16 -5.96 6.29
C ALA A 218 27.49 -5.91 4.79
N HIS A 219 26.64 -5.29 3.94
CA HIS A 219 26.75 -5.26 2.49
C HIS A 219 26.36 -3.86 2.00
N SER A 220 27.35 -3.05 1.69
CA SER A 220 27.25 -1.59 1.74
C SER A 220 26.98 -0.88 0.44
N ASP A 221 26.56 -1.56 -0.64
CA ASP A 221 26.29 -0.89 -1.91
C ASP A 221 24.79 -0.71 -2.15
N LEU A 222 24.31 0.54 -2.07
CA LEU A 222 22.93 0.93 -2.35
C LEU A 222 22.42 0.53 -3.75
N LEU A 223 23.33 0.33 -4.71
CA LEU A 223 22.98 -0.03 -6.08
C LEU A 223 22.90 -1.54 -6.31
N ASN A 224 23.12 -2.34 -5.27
CA ASN A 224 23.03 -3.79 -5.37
C ASN A 224 21.66 -4.37 -4.97
N ASP A 225 20.76 -3.54 -4.42
CA ASP A 225 19.41 -3.95 -4.04
C ASP A 225 18.45 -2.76 -4.17
N TYR A 226 17.64 -2.75 -5.24
CA TYR A 226 16.72 -1.66 -5.51
C TYR A 226 15.49 -2.06 -6.34
N SER A 227 14.47 -1.21 -6.28
CA SER A 227 13.28 -1.26 -7.13
C SER A 227 13.03 0.09 -7.76
N LEU A 228 12.78 0.11 -9.06
CA LEU A 228 12.44 1.31 -9.83
C LEU A 228 11.08 1.12 -10.47
N VAL A 229 10.21 2.13 -10.40
CA VAL A 229 8.88 2.10 -11.03
C VAL A 229 8.58 3.44 -11.67
N GLY A 230 8.03 3.41 -12.87
CA GLY A 230 7.48 4.56 -13.56
C GLY A 230 6.04 4.27 -13.99
N LYS A 231 5.12 5.21 -13.77
CA LYS A 231 3.73 5.14 -14.23
C LYS A 231 3.33 6.47 -14.85
N PHE A 232 2.81 6.41 -16.05
CA PHE A 232 2.22 7.54 -16.74
C PHE A 232 0.72 7.31 -16.90
N VAL A 233 -0.09 8.31 -16.63
CA VAL A 233 -1.56 8.29 -16.80
C VAL A 233 -1.97 9.49 -17.65
N HIS A 234 -2.86 9.27 -18.61
CA HIS A 234 -3.50 10.31 -19.41
C HIS A 234 -5.01 10.18 -19.32
N ASP A 235 -5.67 11.22 -18.83
CA ASP A 235 -7.13 11.33 -18.81
C ASP A 235 -7.61 11.99 -20.10
N PHE A 236 -8.21 11.22 -21.03
CA PHE A 236 -8.80 11.78 -22.25
C PHE A 236 -10.03 12.65 -21.94
N ASN A 237 -10.80 12.22 -20.96
CA ASN A 237 -12.00 12.90 -20.48
C ASN A 237 -12.44 12.32 -19.13
N ASP A 238 -13.61 12.70 -18.63
CA ASP A 238 -14.15 12.22 -17.35
C ASP A 238 -14.48 10.71 -17.33
N THR A 239 -14.52 10.06 -18.51
CA THR A 239 -14.95 8.66 -18.65
C THR A 239 -13.86 7.70 -19.11
N VAL A 240 -12.74 8.20 -19.64
CA VAL A 240 -11.67 7.34 -20.18
C VAL A 240 -10.32 7.84 -19.72
N SER A 241 -9.57 6.93 -19.09
CA SER A 241 -8.15 7.07 -18.75
C SER A 241 -7.34 5.97 -19.42
N VAL A 242 -6.11 6.27 -19.80
CA VAL A 242 -5.12 5.26 -20.20
C VAL A 242 -3.89 5.38 -19.30
N PHE A 243 -3.20 4.26 -19.10
CA PHE A 243 -1.96 4.27 -18.36
C PHE A 243 -0.92 3.38 -19.02
N ALA A 244 0.34 3.72 -18.79
CA ALA A 244 1.50 2.87 -19.03
C ALA A 244 2.32 2.79 -17.75
N LYS A 245 2.85 1.62 -17.44
CA LYS A 245 3.66 1.39 -16.24
C LYS A 245 4.79 0.43 -16.55
N SER A 246 5.97 0.72 -16.02
CA SER A 246 7.11 -0.19 -16.09
C SER A 246 7.87 -0.15 -14.77
N GLY A 247 8.64 -1.20 -14.52
CA GLY A 247 9.51 -1.24 -13.36
C GLY A 247 10.57 -2.31 -13.46
N TYR A 248 11.48 -2.28 -12.49
CA TYR A 248 12.62 -3.16 -12.40
C TYR A 248 12.95 -3.43 -10.94
N ASP A 249 13.02 -4.69 -10.57
CA ASP A 249 13.44 -5.17 -9.27
C ASP A 249 14.78 -5.88 -9.41
N TYR A 250 15.78 -5.45 -8.64
CA TYR A 250 17.13 -5.98 -8.69
C TYR A 250 17.68 -6.20 -7.29
N ASN A 251 18.31 -7.38 -7.07
CA ASN A 251 19.07 -7.65 -5.87
C ASN A 251 20.25 -8.59 -6.20
N SER A 252 21.45 -8.05 -6.22
CA SER A 252 22.74 -8.77 -6.32
C SER A 252 23.61 -8.55 -5.08
N SER A 253 22.98 -8.21 -3.95
CA SER A 253 23.72 -7.81 -2.73
C SER A 253 24.56 -8.93 -2.10
N GLY A 254 24.32 -10.20 -2.46
CA GLY A 254 24.91 -11.35 -1.78
C GLY A 254 24.38 -11.56 -0.35
N SER A 255 23.33 -10.84 0.06
CA SER A 255 22.72 -10.87 1.39
C SER A 255 21.33 -11.48 1.35
N THR A 256 21.03 -12.33 2.32
CA THR A 256 19.68 -12.85 2.58
C THR A 256 18.87 -11.96 3.52
N ALA A 257 19.36 -10.78 3.88
CA ALA A 257 18.68 -9.85 4.77
C ALA A 257 17.41 -9.25 4.14
N ASP A 258 17.41 -9.02 2.81
CA ASP A 258 16.21 -8.63 2.10
C ASP A 258 15.33 -9.85 1.82
N SER A 259 14.27 -10.00 2.61
CA SER A 259 13.26 -11.05 2.42
C SER A 259 12.12 -10.61 1.50
N VAL A 260 12.11 -9.38 1.03
CA VAL A 260 11.12 -8.80 0.13
C VAL A 260 11.55 -8.98 -1.32
N ILE A 261 12.80 -8.57 -1.63
CA ILE A 261 13.42 -8.82 -2.93
C ILE A 261 14.56 -9.81 -2.70
N GLY A 262 14.32 -11.08 -2.97
CA GLY A 262 15.32 -12.12 -2.72
C GLY A 262 16.62 -11.91 -3.51
N MET A 263 17.74 -12.37 -2.94
CA MET A 263 19.07 -12.33 -3.58
C MET A 263 19.03 -13.01 -4.95
N ASP A 264 19.78 -12.50 -5.94
CA ASP A 264 19.80 -12.91 -7.34
C ASP A 264 18.48 -12.66 -8.10
N THR A 265 17.73 -11.64 -7.67
CA THR A 265 16.60 -11.12 -8.43
C THR A 265 17.09 -10.16 -9.51
N ASP A 266 16.59 -10.36 -10.73
CA ASP A 266 16.77 -9.49 -11.90
C ASP A 266 15.47 -9.55 -12.71
N LEU A 267 14.46 -8.75 -12.33
CA LEU A 267 13.11 -8.81 -12.87
C LEU A 267 12.66 -7.47 -13.40
N TRP A 268 12.31 -7.41 -14.67
CA TRP A 268 11.60 -6.26 -15.22
C TRP A 268 10.16 -6.57 -15.57
N PHE A 269 9.33 -5.55 -15.57
CA PHE A 269 7.97 -5.61 -16.05
C PHE A 269 7.60 -4.32 -16.80
N ALA A 270 6.70 -4.45 -17.78
CA ALA A 270 6.10 -3.32 -18.47
C ALA A 270 4.70 -3.67 -18.94
N GLY A 271 3.83 -2.68 -18.99
CA GLY A 271 2.47 -2.85 -19.44
C GLY A 271 1.72 -1.55 -19.59
N CYS A 272 0.51 -1.66 -20.11
CA CYS A 272 -0.42 -0.54 -20.27
C CYS A 272 -1.85 -1.01 -20.07
N GLY A 273 -2.75 -0.05 -19.94
CA GLY A 273 -4.16 -0.37 -19.79
C GLY A 273 -5.07 0.82 -20.03
N VAL A 274 -6.35 0.51 -20.04
CA VAL A 274 -7.46 1.47 -20.22
C VAL A 274 -8.40 1.30 -19.03
N GLU A 275 -8.86 2.40 -18.51
CA GLU A 275 -9.91 2.48 -17.51
C GLU A 275 -11.10 3.23 -18.12
N TYR A 276 -12.27 2.62 -18.05
CA TYR A 276 -13.52 3.20 -18.47
C TYR A 276 -14.44 3.43 -17.27
N TYR A 277 -14.88 4.65 -17.10
CA TYR A 277 -15.79 5.09 -16.04
C TYR A 277 -17.18 5.31 -16.64
N PRO A 278 -18.12 4.36 -16.48
CA PRO A 278 -19.45 4.42 -17.13
C PRO A 278 -20.35 5.54 -16.61
N ILE A 279 -20.04 6.09 -15.43
CA ILE A 279 -20.78 7.17 -14.81
C ILE A 279 -19.93 8.45 -14.90
N PRO A 280 -20.27 9.42 -15.79
CA PRO A 280 -19.51 10.66 -15.93
C PRO A 280 -19.34 11.39 -14.60
N ARG A 281 -18.14 11.91 -14.34
CA ARG A 281 -17.75 12.61 -13.10
C ARG A 281 -17.80 11.76 -11.83
N ASN A 282 -18.07 10.44 -11.95
CA ASN A 282 -18.05 9.51 -10.83
C ASN A 282 -17.09 8.34 -11.15
N ARG A 283 -15.95 8.33 -10.49
CA ARG A 283 -14.92 7.28 -10.65
C ARG A 283 -15.10 6.08 -9.71
N ASN A 284 -16.25 5.95 -9.06
CA ASN A 284 -16.53 4.86 -8.12
C ASN A 284 -16.79 3.53 -8.84
N VAL A 285 -17.25 3.55 -10.10
CA VAL A 285 -17.40 2.36 -10.92
C VAL A 285 -16.44 2.45 -12.08
N ARG A 286 -15.62 1.43 -12.26
CA ARG A 286 -14.57 1.39 -13.27
C ARG A 286 -14.47 0.00 -13.90
N ILE A 287 -14.53 -0.05 -15.22
CA ILE A 287 -14.14 -1.22 -16.01
C ILE A 287 -12.72 -0.99 -16.48
N HIS A 288 -11.86 -1.99 -16.36
CA HIS A 288 -10.47 -1.86 -16.78
C HIS A 288 -10.02 -3.02 -17.64
N THR A 289 -9.03 -2.75 -18.48
CA THR A 289 -8.24 -3.74 -19.20
C THR A 289 -6.78 -3.37 -19.06
N ALA A 290 -5.95 -4.33 -18.66
CA ALA A 290 -4.50 -4.18 -18.57
C ALA A 290 -3.80 -5.33 -19.29
N LEU A 291 -2.77 -5.01 -20.08
CA LEU A 291 -1.84 -5.95 -20.69
C LEU A 291 -0.46 -5.67 -20.12
N TYR A 292 0.20 -6.69 -19.58
CA TYR A 292 1.55 -6.53 -19.08
C TYR A 292 2.41 -7.77 -19.31
N HIS A 293 3.71 -7.54 -19.39
CA HIS A 293 4.73 -8.57 -19.54
C HIS A 293 5.72 -8.49 -18.37
N ARG A 294 6.12 -9.66 -17.85
CA ARG A 294 7.14 -9.80 -16.81
C ARG A 294 8.20 -10.76 -17.31
N ARG A 295 9.48 -10.44 -17.11
CA ARG A 295 10.59 -11.31 -17.52
C ARG A 295 11.79 -11.09 -16.63
N GLY A 296 12.43 -12.19 -16.24
CA GLY A 296 13.69 -12.19 -15.49
C GLY A 296 13.75 -13.33 -14.49
N ASP A 297 14.61 -13.17 -13.53
CA ASP A 297 14.87 -14.13 -12.47
C ASP A 297 14.37 -13.58 -11.13
N ILE A 298 13.76 -14.44 -10.34
CA ILE A 298 13.32 -14.12 -8.96
C ILE A 298 14.07 -15.03 -8.01
N GLY A 299 14.84 -14.44 -7.11
CA GLY A 299 15.49 -15.12 -6.02
C GLY A 299 14.50 -15.38 -4.88
N ILE A 300 14.41 -16.62 -4.43
CA ILE A 300 13.57 -17.04 -3.32
C ILE A 300 14.46 -17.73 -2.29
N TYR A 301 14.39 -17.29 -1.02
CA TYR A 301 15.07 -17.94 0.07
C TYR A 301 14.06 -18.67 0.97
N SER A 302 14.17 -19.99 1.04
CA SER A 302 13.26 -20.83 1.83
C SER A 302 13.99 -22.00 2.47
N GLY A 303 13.78 -22.19 3.78
CA GLY A 303 14.34 -23.31 4.52
C GLY A 303 15.89 -23.38 4.53
N GLY A 304 16.56 -22.23 4.47
CA GLY A 304 18.03 -22.14 4.41
C GLY A 304 18.62 -22.38 3.03
N THR A 305 17.80 -22.53 1.99
CA THR A 305 18.23 -22.76 0.61
C THR A 305 17.72 -21.66 -0.29
N GLN A 306 18.57 -21.19 -1.21
CA GLN A 306 18.20 -20.25 -2.24
C GLN A 306 17.76 -20.99 -3.50
N TYR A 307 16.70 -20.48 -4.11
CA TYR A 307 16.16 -20.92 -5.39
C TYR A 307 16.06 -19.74 -6.34
N ILE A 308 16.33 -19.95 -7.62
CA ILE A 308 16.08 -18.96 -8.65
C ILE A 308 14.94 -19.49 -9.53
N THR A 309 13.91 -18.67 -9.69
CA THR A 309 12.76 -18.98 -10.55
C THR A 309 12.77 -18.03 -11.74
N GLN A 310 12.88 -18.61 -12.94
CA GLN A 310 12.72 -17.84 -14.17
C GLN A 310 11.26 -17.51 -14.44
N LEU A 311 10.97 -16.25 -14.66
CA LEU A 311 9.66 -15.75 -15.00
C LEU A 311 9.65 -15.18 -16.42
N ARG A 312 8.69 -15.65 -17.22
CA ARG A 312 8.37 -15.06 -18.52
C ARG A 312 6.87 -15.18 -18.76
N GLN A 313 6.15 -14.12 -18.49
CA GLN A 313 4.69 -14.13 -18.56
C GLN A 313 4.17 -12.88 -19.26
N THR A 314 3.18 -13.09 -20.15
CA THR A 314 2.35 -12.01 -20.69
C THR A 314 0.93 -12.24 -20.19
N ILE A 315 0.38 -11.26 -19.51
CA ILE A 315 -0.89 -11.39 -18.80
C ILE A 315 -1.85 -10.31 -19.30
N ILE A 316 -3.09 -10.72 -19.55
CA ILE A 316 -4.22 -9.82 -19.80
C ILE A 316 -5.13 -9.91 -18.57
N ASN A 317 -5.44 -8.74 -18.02
CA ASN A 317 -6.36 -8.56 -16.90
C ASN A 317 -7.52 -7.68 -17.37
N ILE A 318 -8.75 -8.18 -17.22
CA ILE A 318 -9.98 -7.43 -17.50
C ILE A 318 -10.85 -7.52 -16.27
N GLY A 319 -11.37 -6.39 -15.79
CA GLY A 319 -12.16 -6.44 -14.56
C GLY A 319 -13.06 -5.24 -14.32
N LEU A 320 -13.76 -5.35 -13.21
CA LEU A 320 -14.66 -4.34 -12.67
C LEU A 320 -14.24 -3.98 -11.26
N THR A 321 -14.10 -2.68 -11.02
CA THR A 321 -13.91 -2.13 -9.67
C THR A 321 -15.16 -1.34 -9.29
N TRP A 322 -15.61 -1.52 -8.07
CA TRP A 322 -16.74 -0.80 -7.52
C TRP A 322 -16.41 -0.30 -6.11
N LYS A 323 -16.41 1.02 -5.91
CA LYS A 323 -16.27 1.70 -4.62
C LYS A 323 -17.65 2.15 -4.17
N ILE A 324 -18.05 1.72 -2.98
CA ILE A 324 -19.37 1.99 -2.42
C ILE A 324 -19.17 2.82 -1.16
N ASN A 325 -19.81 3.98 -1.10
CA ASN A 325 -19.99 4.74 0.13
C ASN A 325 -21.35 4.37 0.70
N PHE A 326 -21.36 3.64 1.83
CA PHE A 326 -22.61 3.23 2.51
C PHE A 326 -23.15 4.31 3.45
N LEU A 327 -22.26 5.09 4.03
CA LEU A 327 -22.60 6.11 5.02
C LEU A 327 -21.56 7.21 5.02
N ASP A 328 -22.02 8.46 5.07
CA ASP A 328 -21.19 9.66 5.19
C ASP A 328 -22.05 10.72 5.92
N ILE A 329 -21.92 10.81 7.27
CA ILE A 329 -22.70 11.68 8.17
C ILE A 329 -21.81 12.46 9.10
#